data_42a75f46090dbec54091fe083a040282
#
_entry.id   42a75f46090dbec54091fe083a040282
#
_cell.length_a   1.000
_cell.length_b   1.000
_cell.length_c   1.000
_cell.angle_alpha   90.00
_cell.angle_beta   90.00
_cell.angle_gamma   90.00
#
_symmetry.space_group_name_H-M   'P 1'
#
loop_
_entity.id
_entity.type
_entity.pdbx_description
1 polymer ?
#
loop_
_entity_poly.entity_id
_entity_poly.type
_entity_poly.pdbx_seq_one_letter_code
_entity_poly.pdbx_strand_id
1 'polypeptide(L)'
;MKFRVLGCSGGIGGDLSTTSFLLDDHILLDCGTGISNLTLAEMKQIRAIYFTHSHLDHIAGLPLLVDSIFDTLQSEALQVYGSKETITALQTHIFNNIIWPDFTLIPTKDNAVLSFNILEPGQLYQQQTCKLEMIPVNHVVPTVGYRFECAGGSMAFSADTTTNDSFWDRLNQYDSLDYLLVECAFSNKEIELCRLARHYCPELLGADLAKLKHKPKVYISHLKPGSEAVIMAECEQAIKGFDCQKLQSDQVIDIS
;
A
#
# COMPACT_ATOMS: atom_id res chain seq x y z
N MET A 1 -8.27 5.75 13.78
CA MET A 1 -7.46 4.70 13.12
C MET A 1 -5.99 5.07 13.26
N LYS A 2 -5.22 4.19 13.84
CA LYS A 2 -3.76 4.35 13.96
C LYS A 2 -3.10 3.72 12.73
N PHE A 3 -2.30 4.49 12.00
CA PHE A 3 -1.59 4.06 10.82
C PHE A 3 -0.08 4.12 11.11
N ARG A 4 0.59 2.96 11.15
CA ARG A 4 2.04 2.85 11.38
C ARG A 4 2.75 2.40 10.12
N VAL A 5 3.83 3.09 9.77
CA VAL A 5 4.66 2.80 8.60
C VAL A 5 5.72 1.77 8.98
N LEU A 6 5.62 0.57 8.43
CA LEU A 6 6.62 -0.49 8.62
C LEU A 6 7.70 -0.43 7.53
N GLY A 7 7.33 0.02 6.33
CA GLY A 7 8.22 0.22 5.20
C GLY A 7 7.53 1.11 4.17
N CYS A 8 8.29 1.98 3.52
CA CYS A 8 7.77 2.96 2.54
C CYS A 8 8.79 3.30 1.44
N SER A 9 9.84 2.49 1.28
CA SER A 9 10.86 2.68 0.26
C SER A 9 10.51 1.96 -1.04
N GLY A 10 10.89 2.52 -2.18
CA GLY A 10 10.82 1.88 -3.50
C GLY A 10 11.93 0.85 -3.76
N GLY A 11 12.55 0.31 -2.71
CA GLY A 11 13.57 -0.71 -2.76
C GLY A 11 14.13 -1.05 -1.37
N ILE A 12 15.16 -1.86 -1.33
CA ILE A 12 15.80 -2.34 -0.10
C ILE A 12 17.25 -1.86 -0.01
N GLY A 13 17.78 -1.79 1.21
CA GLY A 13 19.17 -1.49 1.48
C GLY A 13 19.34 -0.81 2.83
N GLY A 14 20.24 -1.31 3.69
CA GLY A 14 20.40 -0.81 5.06
C GLY A 14 19.08 -0.87 5.82
N ASP A 15 18.60 0.27 6.30
CA ASP A 15 17.35 0.38 7.05
C ASP A 15 16.10 0.60 6.15
N LEU A 16 16.26 0.51 4.82
CA LEU A 16 15.18 0.70 3.87
C LEU A 16 14.38 -0.60 3.68
N SER A 17 13.08 -0.51 3.86
CA SER A 17 12.14 -1.61 3.67
C SER A 17 11.00 -1.18 2.74
N THR A 18 10.52 -2.12 1.92
CA THR A 18 9.46 -1.88 0.94
C THR A 18 8.09 -1.82 1.58
N THR A 19 7.11 -1.40 0.82
CA THR A 19 5.78 -0.96 1.26
C THR A 19 5.08 -1.98 2.16
N SER A 20 4.83 -1.56 3.38
CA SER A 20 4.00 -2.27 4.36
C SER A 20 3.50 -1.27 5.40
N PHE A 21 2.20 -1.20 5.60
CA PHE A 21 1.59 -0.33 6.60
C PHE A 21 0.70 -1.14 7.54
N LEU A 22 0.76 -0.82 8.83
CA LEU A 22 -0.03 -1.47 9.86
C LEU A 22 -1.14 -0.52 10.35
N LEU A 23 -2.39 -0.97 10.24
CA LEU A 23 -3.58 -0.26 10.64
C LEU A 23 -4.16 -0.92 11.90
N ASP A 24 -4.36 -0.13 12.95
CA ASP A 24 -4.97 -0.55 14.23
C ASP A 24 -4.40 -1.87 14.78
N ASP A 25 -3.10 -2.09 14.58
CA ASP A 25 -2.29 -3.21 15.08
C ASP A 25 -2.66 -4.61 14.54
N HIS A 26 -3.61 -4.73 13.59
CA HIS A 26 -4.09 -6.05 13.10
C HIS A 26 -4.42 -6.13 11.60
N ILE A 27 -4.35 -5.03 10.85
CA ILE A 27 -4.58 -4.99 9.40
C ILE A 27 -3.31 -4.49 8.72
N LEU A 28 -2.88 -5.18 7.67
CA LEU A 28 -1.81 -4.69 6.79
C LEU A 28 -2.40 -4.11 5.50
N LEU A 29 -1.81 -3.01 5.05
CA LEU A 29 -1.94 -2.49 3.70
C LEU A 29 -0.60 -2.72 3.01
N ASP A 30 -0.57 -3.62 2.05
CA ASP A 30 0.58 -4.28 1.47
C ASP A 30 1.45 -5.05 2.50
N CYS A 31 2.23 -5.98 2.02
CA CYS A 31 3.09 -6.86 2.81
C CYS A 31 4.43 -7.08 2.10
N GLY A 32 5.14 -5.98 1.88
CA GLY A 32 6.52 -5.99 1.37
C GLY A 32 7.52 -6.37 2.46
N THR A 33 8.78 -6.00 2.28
CA THR A 33 9.83 -6.35 3.26
C THR A 33 9.69 -5.61 4.59
N GLY A 34 8.90 -4.51 4.64
CA GLY A 34 8.62 -3.78 5.88
C GLY A 34 8.00 -4.63 6.98
N ILE A 35 7.34 -5.74 6.65
CA ILE A 35 6.79 -6.70 7.62
C ILE A 35 7.85 -7.22 8.60
N SER A 36 9.12 -7.28 8.20
CA SER A 36 10.23 -7.72 9.04
C SER A 36 10.50 -6.79 10.25
N ASN A 37 9.93 -5.60 10.26
CA ASN A 37 10.02 -4.65 11.37
C ASN A 37 8.99 -4.92 12.49
N LEU A 38 8.11 -5.91 12.30
CA LEU A 38 7.21 -6.39 13.36
C LEU A 38 7.89 -7.47 14.20
N THR A 39 7.63 -7.43 15.50
CA THR A 39 7.93 -8.55 16.38
C THR A 39 7.00 -9.73 16.08
N LEU A 40 7.39 -10.95 16.44
CA LEU A 40 6.54 -12.12 16.29
C LEU A 40 5.19 -11.97 17.05
N ALA A 41 5.20 -11.26 18.19
CA ALA A 41 3.98 -10.99 18.95
C ALA A 41 3.02 -10.06 18.18
N GLU A 42 3.52 -9.05 17.48
CA GLU A 42 2.73 -8.18 16.62
C GLU A 42 2.24 -8.93 15.38
N MET A 43 3.10 -9.72 14.72
CA MET A 43 2.71 -10.55 13.57
C MET A 43 1.51 -11.46 13.91
N LYS A 44 1.49 -12.05 15.10
CA LYS A 44 0.39 -12.89 15.60
C LYS A 44 -0.94 -12.16 15.79
N GLN A 45 -0.95 -10.83 15.78
CA GLN A 45 -2.19 -10.03 15.84
C GLN A 45 -2.77 -9.75 14.46
N ILE A 46 -2.03 -9.96 13.38
CA ILE A 46 -2.51 -9.67 12.02
C ILE A 46 -3.67 -10.62 11.66
N ARG A 47 -4.76 -10.04 11.15
CA ARG A 47 -5.99 -10.75 10.76
C ARG A 47 -6.36 -10.53 9.30
N ALA A 48 -5.92 -9.41 8.72
CA ALA A 48 -6.27 -9.07 7.35
C ALA A 48 -5.10 -8.37 6.64
N ILE A 49 -4.99 -8.58 5.33
CA ILE A 49 -4.07 -7.86 4.45
C ILE A 49 -4.86 -7.37 3.24
N TYR A 50 -4.69 -6.11 2.90
CA TYR A 50 -5.22 -5.50 1.69
C TYR A 50 -4.08 -5.21 0.73
N PHE A 51 -4.09 -5.82 -0.45
CA PHE A 51 -3.07 -5.60 -1.46
C PHE A 51 -3.48 -4.57 -2.50
N THR A 52 -2.53 -3.70 -2.85
CA THR A 52 -2.66 -2.75 -3.94
C THR A 52 -2.44 -3.42 -5.28
N HIS A 53 -1.39 -4.23 -5.41
CA HIS A 53 -1.02 -4.95 -6.64
C HIS A 53 -0.02 -6.08 -6.35
N SER A 54 0.43 -6.77 -7.41
CA SER A 54 1.17 -8.02 -7.30
C SER A 54 2.70 -7.91 -7.41
N HIS A 55 3.29 -6.71 -7.41
CA HIS A 55 4.75 -6.59 -7.43
C HIS A 55 5.38 -7.09 -6.12
N LEU A 56 6.59 -7.66 -6.23
CA LEU A 56 7.26 -8.32 -5.10
C LEU A 56 7.51 -7.40 -3.92
N ASP A 57 7.82 -6.14 -4.16
CA ASP A 57 8.05 -5.15 -3.10
C ASP A 57 6.78 -4.78 -2.31
N HIS A 58 5.62 -5.29 -2.75
CA HIS A 58 4.35 -5.18 -2.04
C HIS A 58 3.86 -6.52 -1.45
N ILE A 59 4.30 -7.67 -1.99
CA ILE A 59 3.77 -8.99 -1.59
C ILE A 59 4.79 -9.94 -0.96
N ALA A 60 6.10 -9.64 -1.05
CA ALA A 60 7.17 -10.61 -0.69
C ALA A 60 7.12 -11.09 0.75
N GLY A 61 6.57 -10.30 1.66
CA GLY A 61 6.44 -10.65 3.07
C GLY A 61 5.31 -11.65 3.37
N LEU A 62 4.28 -11.75 2.53
CA LEU A 62 3.10 -12.56 2.80
C LEU A 62 3.42 -14.06 3.02
N PRO A 63 4.18 -14.74 2.15
CA PRO A 63 4.49 -16.16 2.35
C PRO A 63 5.22 -16.42 3.67
N LEU A 64 6.18 -15.57 4.00
CA LEU A 64 6.98 -15.66 5.21
C LEU A 64 6.17 -15.34 6.48
N LEU A 65 5.26 -14.38 6.41
CA LEU A 65 4.36 -14.05 7.50
C LEU A 65 3.47 -15.24 7.85
N VAL A 66 2.78 -15.83 6.84
CA VAL A 66 1.89 -16.99 7.07
C VAL A 66 2.64 -18.15 7.68
N ASP A 67 3.85 -18.45 7.18
CA ASP A 67 4.70 -19.49 7.73
C ASP A 67 5.10 -19.21 9.20
N SER A 68 5.50 -17.98 9.49
CA SER A 68 5.96 -17.56 10.82
C SER A 68 4.88 -17.65 11.91
N ILE A 69 3.62 -17.44 11.54
CA ILE A 69 2.49 -17.44 12.49
C ILE A 69 1.49 -18.59 12.25
N PHE A 70 1.91 -19.60 11.50
CA PHE A 70 1.06 -20.73 11.06
C PHE A 70 0.20 -21.32 12.18
N ASP A 71 0.80 -21.59 13.34
CA ASP A 71 0.08 -22.16 14.48
C ASP A 71 -1.07 -21.25 14.98
N THR A 72 -0.87 -19.94 14.92
CA THR A 72 -1.90 -18.97 15.30
C THR A 72 -3.07 -18.97 14.31
N LEU A 73 -2.75 -19.10 13.01
CA LEU A 73 -3.74 -19.09 11.94
C LEU A 73 -4.60 -20.33 11.84
N GLN A 74 -4.25 -21.42 12.53
CA GLN A 74 -5.10 -22.62 12.60
C GLN A 74 -6.43 -22.37 13.32
N SER A 75 -6.49 -21.38 14.20
CA SER A 75 -7.73 -20.97 14.87
C SER A 75 -8.58 -19.98 14.07
N GLU A 76 -7.93 -19.15 13.26
CA GLU A 76 -8.58 -18.13 12.43
C GLU A 76 -7.67 -17.82 11.22
N ALA A 77 -8.13 -18.15 10.02
CA ALA A 77 -7.37 -17.93 8.79
C ALA A 77 -7.08 -16.45 8.53
N LEU A 78 -5.86 -16.16 8.06
CA LEU A 78 -5.49 -14.83 7.58
C LEU A 78 -6.34 -14.49 6.35
N GLN A 79 -7.04 -13.35 6.40
CA GLN A 79 -7.87 -12.87 5.31
C GLN A 79 -7.04 -11.96 4.39
N VAL A 80 -6.88 -12.34 3.14
CA VAL A 80 -6.17 -11.56 2.12
C VAL A 80 -7.16 -11.00 1.12
N TYR A 81 -7.13 -9.69 0.96
CA TYR A 81 -8.01 -8.93 0.07
C TYR A 81 -7.23 -8.26 -1.04
N GLY A 82 -7.82 -8.19 -2.24
CA GLY A 82 -7.24 -7.48 -3.37
C GLY A 82 -8.13 -7.56 -4.60
N SER A 83 -7.69 -6.94 -5.69
CA SER A 83 -8.33 -7.10 -6.99
C SER A 83 -8.24 -8.55 -7.48
N LYS A 84 -9.12 -8.93 -8.39
CA LYS A 84 -9.10 -10.27 -9.01
C LYS A 84 -7.73 -10.59 -9.59
N GLU A 85 -7.09 -9.65 -10.25
CA GLU A 85 -5.79 -9.80 -10.89
C GLU A 85 -4.69 -10.05 -9.87
N THR A 86 -4.67 -9.29 -8.77
CA THR A 86 -3.70 -9.45 -7.68
C THR A 86 -3.86 -10.82 -7.00
N ILE A 87 -5.09 -11.20 -6.66
CA ILE A 87 -5.36 -12.51 -6.05
C ILE A 87 -4.97 -13.65 -6.99
N THR A 88 -5.30 -13.53 -8.29
CA THR A 88 -4.91 -14.54 -9.29
C THR A 88 -3.39 -14.67 -9.40
N ALA A 89 -2.66 -13.56 -9.37
CA ALA A 89 -1.20 -13.57 -9.39
C ALA A 89 -0.60 -14.28 -8.17
N LEU A 90 -1.12 -14.01 -6.97
CA LEU A 90 -0.69 -14.69 -5.72
C LEU A 90 -0.92 -16.20 -5.80
N GLN A 91 -2.09 -16.64 -6.23
CA GLN A 91 -2.43 -18.06 -6.37
C GLN A 91 -1.58 -18.76 -7.44
N THR A 92 -1.40 -18.11 -8.58
CA THR A 92 -0.72 -18.73 -9.73
C THR A 92 0.80 -18.78 -9.56
N HIS A 93 1.40 -17.74 -8.99
CA HIS A 93 2.84 -17.56 -9.03
C HIS A 93 3.52 -17.66 -7.66
N ILE A 94 2.80 -17.53 -6.56
CA ILE A 94 3.39 -17.61 -5.22
C ILE A 94 2.92 -18.91 -4.52
N PHE A 95 1.63 -19.07 -4.25
CA PHE A 95 1.07 -20.21 -3.50
C PHE A 95 0.72 -21.37 -4.44
N ASN A 96 1.70 -21.89 -5.15
CA ASN A 96 1.54 -22.86 -6.25
C ASN A 96 2.26 -24.18 -6.01
N ASN A 97 2.69 -24.46 -4.78
CA ASN A 97 3.46 -25.65 -4.38
C ASN A 97 4.84 -25.79 -5.08
N ILE A 98 5.30 -24.71 -5.79
CA ILE A 98 6.62 -24.63 -6.41
C ILE A 98 7.43 -23.52 -5.75
N ILE A 99 6.91 -22.28 -5.73
CA ILE A 99 7.55 -21.16 -5.03
C ILE A 99 7.25 -21.24 -3.54
N TRP A 100 5.97 -21.45 -3.17
CA TRP A 100 5.56 -21.60 -1.77
C TRP A 100 4.38 -22.58 -1.66
N PRO A 101 4.21 -23.27 -0.49
CA PRO A 101 3.06 -24.14 -0.25
C PRO A 101 1.73 -23.39 -0.45
N ASP A 102 0.73 -24.09 -0.96
CA ASP A 102 -0.62 -23.53 -1.08
C ASP A 102 -1.32 -23.57 0.28
N PHE A 103 -1.19 -22.50 1.04
CA PHE A 103 -1.79 -22.34 2.37
C PHE A 103 -3.31 -22.20 2.36
N THR A 104 -3.94 -22.11 1.20
CA THR A 104 -5.40 -22.22 1.09
C THR A 104 -5.90 -23.66 1.18
N LEU A 105 -4.98 -24.62 1.27
CA LEU A 105 -5.26 -26.05 1.38
C LEU A 105 -4.67 -26.70 2.65
N ILE A 106 -3.93 -25.95 3.46
CA ILE A 106 -3.16 -26.46 4.61
C ILE A 106 -3.68 -25.83 5.92
N PRO A 107 -3.86 -26.64 7.01
CA PRO A 107 -3.60 -28.09 7.12
C PRO A 107 -4.61 -28.94 6.36
N THR A 108 -5.83 -28.44 6.13
CA THR A 108 -6.86 -29.04 5.29
C THR A 108 -7.63 -27.94 4.57
N LYS A 109 -8.31 -28.26 3.48
CA LYS A 109 -9.12 -27.30 2.72
C LYS A 109 -10.21 -26.63 3.58
N ASP A 110 -10.82 -27.39 4.50
CA ASP A 110 -11.91 -26.88 5.34
C ASP A 110 -11.39 -26.07 6.56
N ASN A 111 -10.10 -26.17 6.84
CA ASN A 111 -9.44 -25.45 7.94
C ASN A 111 -8.10 -24.85 7.44
N ALA A 112 -8.15 -24.19 6.31
CA ALA A 112 -6.98 -23.53 5.71
C ALA A 112 -6.55 -22.31 6.53
N VAL A 113 -5.25 -22.05 6.59
CA VAL A 113 -4.69 -20.89 7.34
C VAL A 113 -4.69 -19.59 6.55
N LEU A 114 -5.03 -19.64 5.24
CA LEU A 114 -5.06 -18.50 4.34
C LEU A 114 -6.37 -18.50 3.54
N SER A 115 -7.00 -17.34 3.43
CA SER A 115 -8.21 -17.13 2.62
C SER A 115 -8.04 -15.94 1.70
N PHE A 116 -8.33 -16.09 0.40
CA PHE A 116 -8.32 -15.03 -0.59
C PHE A 116 -9.72 -14.49 -0.85
N ASN A 117 -9.84 -13.17 -0.84
CA ASN A 117 -11.09 -12.45 -1.01
C ASN A 117 -10.94 -11.39 -2.10
N ILE A 118 -11.76 -11.46 -3.14
CA ILE A 118 -11.74 -10.47 -4.23
C ILE A 118 -12.62 -9.30 -3.84
N LEU A 119 -12.07 -8.10 -3.97
CA LEU A 119 -12.78 -6.84 -3.84
C LEU A 119 -12.96 -6.19 -5.22
N GLU A 120 -14.11 -5.54 -5.40
CA GLU A 120 -14.42 -4.80 -6.62
C GLU A 120 -14.14 -3.30 -6.44
N PRO A 121 -13.40 -2.66 -7.37
CA PRO A 121 -13.16 -1.22 -7.31
C PRO A 121 -14.45 -0.41 -7.29
N GLY A 122 -14.43 0.71 -6.57
CA GLY A 122 -15.55 1.63 -6.43
C GLY A 122 -16.64 1.20 -5.45
N GLN A 123 -16.51 0.02 -4.84
CA GLN A 123 -17.38 -0.40 -3.74
C GLN A 123 -16.83 0.06 -2.40
N LEU A 124 -17.73 0.40 -1.47
CA LEU A 124 -17.39 0.72 -0.10
C LEU A 124 -17.49 -0.53 0.77
N TYR A 125 -16.42 -0.87 1.43
CA TYR A 125 -16.34 -2.00 2.36
C TYR A 125 -16.25 -1.49 3.79
N GLN A 126 -17.05 -2.07 4.70
CA GLN A 126 -16.94 -1.75 6.11
C GLN A 126 -15.78 -2.57 6.72
N GLN A 127 -14.80 -1.86 7.28
CA GLN A 127 -13.70 -2.47 8.00
C GLN A 127 -13.67 -1.90 9.42
N GLN A 128 -14.23 -2.65 10.36
CA GLN A 128 -14.41 -2.21 11.75
C GLN A 128 -15.07 -0.82 11.86
N THR A 129 -14.33 0.20 12.30
CA THR A 129 -14.82 1.57 12.47
C THR A 129 -14.63 2.45 11.24
N CYS A 130 -13.96 1.94 10.20
CA CYS A 130 -13.66 2.70 8.98
C CYS A 130 -14.35 2.10 7.76
N LYS A 131 -14.62 2.94 6.77
CA LYS A 131 -14.98 2.52 5.42
C LYS A 131 -13.73 2.52 4.56
N LEU A 132 -13.62 1.52 3.71
CA LEU A 132 -12.53 1.33 2.76
C LEU A 132 -13.08 1.35 1.34
N GLU A 133 -12.40 2.01 0.42
CA GLU A 133 -12.67 1.96 -1.01
C GLU A 133 -11.39 1.68 -1.79
N MET A 134 -11.48 0.77 -2.78
CA MET A 134 -10.45 0.57 -3.80
C MET A 134 -10.69 1.48 -4.98
N ILE A 135 -9.67 2.22 -5.40
CA ILE A 135 -9.73 3.17 -6.53
C ILE A 135 -8.68 2.75 -7.56
N PRO A 136 -9.05 2.42 -8.79
CA PRO A 136 -8.09 2.06 -9.83
C PRO A 136 -7.10 3.20 -10.11
N VAL A 137 -5.83 2.84 -10.30
CA VAL A 137 -4.75 3.75 -10.65
C VAL A 137 -3.97 3.26 -11.88
N ASN A 138 -3.03 4.05 -12.38
CA ASN A 138 -2.31 3.77 -13.61
C ASN A 138 -0.90 3.25 -13.33
N HIS A 139 -0.71 1.94 -13.41
CA HIS A 139 0.59 1.29 -13.26
C HIS A 139 0.82 0.23 -14.34
N VAL A 140 2.00 -0.44 -14.36
CA VAL A 140 2.34 -1.46 -15.37
C VAL A 140 1.56 -2.75 -15.20
N VAL A 141 1.06 -3.03 -13.99
CA VAL A 141 0.11 -4.10 -13.69
C VAL A 141 -1.18 -3.51 -13.13
N PRO A 142 -2.31 -4.24 -13.16
CA PRO A 142 -3.54 -3.78 -12.51
C PRO A 142 -3.29 -3.43 -11.05
N THR A 143 -3.47 -2.16 -10.71
CA THR A 143 -3.15 -1.58 -9.41
C THR A 143 -4.30 -0.74 -8.89
N VAL A 144 -4.49 -0.74 -7.59
CA VAL A 144 -5.49 0.08 -6.90
C VAL A 144 -4.85 0.88 -5.79
N GLY A 145 -5.25 2.14 -5.66
CA GLY A 145 -5.10 2.90 -4.43
C GLY A 145 -6.23 2.61 -3.46
N TYR A 146 -6.10 3.07 -2.25
CA TYR A 146 -7.11 2.93 -1.20
C TYR A 146 -7.49 4.27 -0.58
N ARG A 147 -8.78 4.45 -0.29
CA ARG A 147 -9.28 5.52 0.57
C ARG A 147 -9.92 4.92 1.80
N PHE A 148 -9.55 5.46 2.95
CA PHE A 148 -10.12 5.14 4.26
C PHE A 148 -10.89 6.33 4.78
N GLU A 149 -12.07 6.09 5.33
CA GLU A 149 -12.90 7.08 6.01
C GLU A 149 -13.28 6.54 7.38
N CYS A 150 -12.81 7.18 8.42
CA CYS A 150 -13.04 6.84 9.82
C CYS A 150 -13.79 7.98 10.52
N ALA A 151 -14.27 7.75 11.74
CA ALA A 151 -15.02 8.77 12.48
C ALA A 151 -14.22 10.06 12.72
N GLY A 152 -12.89 10.00 12.79
CA GLY A 152 -12.02 11.14 13.07
C GLY A 152 -11.38 11.79 11.83
N GLY A 153 -11.51 11.20 10.64
CA GLY A 153 -10.87 11.76 9.44
C GLY A 153 -10.76 10.77 8.29
N SER A 154 -10.09 11.22 7.24
CA SER A 154 -9.93 10.46 5.99
C SER A 154 -8.48 10.43 5.51
N MET A 155 -8.08 9.31 4.93
CA MET A 155 -6.76 9.09 4.34
C MET A 155 -6.90 8.43 2.98
N ALA A 156 -6.01 8.78 2.06
CA ALA A 156 -5.85 8.04 0.81
C ALA A 156 -4.39 7.60 0.64
N PHE A 157 -4.21 6.43 0.02
CA PHE A 157 -2.92 5.90 -0.42
C PHE A 157 -2.99 5.61 -1.92
N SER A 158 -2.11 6.24 -2.70
CA SER A 158 -2.11 6.11 -4.15
C SER A 158 -1.68 4.73 -4.64
N ALA A 159 -0.95 3.98 -3.83
CA ALA A 159 -0.10 2.88 -4.28
C ALA A 159 0.90 3.35 -5.36
N ASP A 160 1.48 2.39 -6.12
CA ASP A 160 2.35 2.68 -7.25
C ASP A 160 1.52 3.14 -8.45
N THR A 161 1.84 4.29 -8.99
CA THR A 161 1.07 4.89 -10.07
C THR A 161 1.83 6.00 -10.79
N THR A 162 1.39 6.33 -11.97
CA THR A 162 1.79 7.52 -12.71
C THR A 162 0.57 8.40 -12.96
N THR A 163 0.70 9.39 -13.81
CA THR A 163 -0.38 10.29 -14.21
C THR A 163 -1.66 9.53 -14.53
N ASN A 164 -2.72 9.88 -13.85
CA ASN A 164 -4.06 9.33 -14.03
C ASN A 164 -5.12 10.33 -13.55
N ASP A 165 -6.35 10.20 -14.06
CA ASP A 165 -7.47 11.02 -13.60
C ASP A 165 -8.38 10.26 -12.64
N SER A 166 -8.46 8.93 -12.76
CA SER A 166 -9.39 8.10 -11.98
C SER A 166 -9.26 8.27 -10.48
N PHE A 167 -8.05 8.33 -9.95
CA PHE A 167 -7.79 8.49 -8.54
C PHE A 167 -8.15 9.90 -8.05
N TRP A 168 -7.69 10.93 -8.76
CA TRP A 168 -7.91 12.32 -8.38
C TRP A 168 -9.37 12.74 -8.51
N ASP A 169 -10.05 12.32 -9.59
CA ASP A 169 -11.47 12.57 -9.79
C ASP A 169 -12.30 11.89 -8.72
N ARG A 170 -11.94 10.65 -8.33
CA ARG A 170 -12.65 9.94 -7.27
C ARG A 170 -12.45 10.61 -5.91
N LEU A 171 -11.24 11.00 -5.54
CA LEU A 171 -10.98 11.74 -4.31
C LEU A 171 -11.74 13.07 -4.25
N ASN A 172 -11.87 13.74 -5.39
CA ASN A 172 -12.61 15.00 -5.50
C ASN A 172 -14.14 14.88 -5.35
N GLN A 173 -14.71 13.67 -5.34
CA GLN A 173 -16.12 13.43 -5.09
C GLN A 173 -16.46 13.36 -3.60
N TYR A 174 -15.48 13.24 -2.74
CA TYR A 174 -15.65 13.25 -1.28
C TYR A 174 -15.62 14.67 -0.72
N ASP A 175 -16.17 14.86 0.46
CA ASP A 175 -16.22 16.17 1.13
C ASP A 175 -14.89 16.57 1.75
N SER A 176 -14.06 15.59 2.15
CA SER A 176 -12.78 15.83 2.80
C SER A 176 -11.72 14.78 2.43
N LEU A 177 -10.47 15.20 2.55
CA LEU A 177 -9.29 14.36 2.58
C LEU A 177 -8.26 15.04 3.50
N ASP A 178 -7.91 14.37 4.62
CA ASP A 178 -7.03 14.93 5.64
C ASP A 178 -5.57 14.52 5.41
N TYR A 179 -5.35 13.28 4.96
CA TYR A 179 -4.03 12.73 4.70
C TYR A 179 -3.97 12.08 3.32
N LEU A 180 -2.87 12.30 2.62
CA LEU A 180 -2.56 11.64 1.35
C LEU A 180 -1.16 11.05 1.41
N LEU A 181 -1.07 9.73 1.27
CA LEU A 181 0.17 9.03 1.00
C LEU A 181 0.26 8.82 -0.52
N VAL A 182 1.30 9.33 -1.14
CA VAL A 182 1.48 9.25 -2.58
C VAL A 182 2.92 8.89 -2.92
N GLU A 183 3.09 8.04 -3.93
CA GLU A 183 4.41 7.63 -4.39
C GLU A 183 5.11 8.73 -5.20
N CYS A 184 6.44 8.75 -5.15
CA CYS A 184 7.28 9.49 -6.08
C CYS A 184 8.62 8.76 -6.20
N ALA A 185 8.74 7.84 -7.15
CA ALA A 185 9.86 6.92 -7.18
C ALA A 185 11.14 7.51 -7.78
N PHE A 186 11.04 8.39 -8.77
CA PHE A 186 12.16 8.86 -9.58
C PHE A 186 12.37 10.36 -9.49
N SER A 187 13.60 10.82 -9.72
CA SER A 187 13.89 12.24 -9.92
C SER A 187 13.39 12.74 -11.28
N ASN A 188 13.19 14.05 -11.45
CA ASN A 188 12.80 14.64 -12.74
C ASN A 188 13.83 14.36 -13.85
N LYS A 189 15.09 14.14 -13.49
CA LYS A 189 16.14 13.76 -14.43
C LYS A 189 15.87 12.41 -15.10
N GLU A 190 15.11 11.54 -14.45
CA GLU A 190 14.78 10.19 -14.88
C GLU A 190 13.36 10.08 -15.45
N ILE A 191 12.75 11.19 -15.90
CA ILE A 191 11.34 11.26 -16.31
C ILE A 191 10.98 10.22 -17.39
N GLU A 192 11.87 9.89 -18.31
CA GLU A 192 11.61 8.88 -19.34
C GLU A 192 11.53 7.46 -18.75
N LEU A 193 12.40 7.14 -17.80
CA LEU A 193 12.33 5.88 -17.05
C LEU A 193 11.09 5.84 -16.16
N CYS A 194 10.77 6.94 -15.51
CA CYS A 194 9.58 7.13 -14.69
C CYS A 194 8.29 6.82 -15.50
N ARG A 195 8.17 7.37 -16.71
CA ARG A 195 7.04 7.10 -17.61
C ARG A 195 6.97 5.64 -18.05
N LEU A 196 8.12 5.05 -18.39
CA LEU A 196 8.20 3.64 -18.81
C LEU A 196 7.78 2.69 -17.68
N ALA A 197 8.26 2.95 -16.47
CA ALA A 197 7.94 2.16 -15.27
C ALA A 197 6.58 2.51 -14.67
N ARG A 198 5.90 3.56 -15.18
CA ARG A 198 4.61 4.07 -14.69
C ARG A 198 4.62 4.39 -13.20
N HIS A 199 5.60 5.21 -12.82
CA HIS A 199 5.69 5.85 -11.51
C HIS A 199 5.56 7.37 -11.63
N TYR A 200 5.59 8.07 -10.50
CA TYR A 200 5.74 9.52 -10.47
C TYR A 200 7.21 9.95 -10.37
N CYS A 201 7.50 11.08 -10.99
CA CYS A 201 8.55 12.01 -10.60
C CYS A 201 7.90 13.32 -10.13
N PRO A 202 8.64 14.22 -9.45
CA PRO A 202 8.07 15.43 -8.86
C PRO A 202 7.28 16.33 -9.82
N GLU A 203 7.72 16.46 -11.07
CA GLU A 203 7.04 17.26 -12.10
C GLU A 203 5.64 16.68 -12.41
N LEU A 204 5.55 15.38 -12.66
CA LEU A 204 4.28 14.68 -12.96
C LEU A 204 3.35 14.67 -11.75
N LEU A 205 3.90 14.41 -10.56
CA LEU A 205 3.13 14.41 -9.32
C LEU A 205 2.58 15.82 -9.01
N GLY A 206 3.39 16.87 -9.18
CA GLY A 206 2.95 18.25 -8.95
C GLY A 206 1.80 18.66 -9.88
N ALA A 207 1.86 18.24 -11.15
CA ALA A 207 0.79 18.48 -12.11
C ALA A 207 -0.52 17.76 -11.71
N ASP A 208 -0.43 16.53 -11.22
CA ASP A 208 -1.60 15.75 -10.81
C ASP A 208 -2.17 16.23 -9.47
N LEU A 209 -1.33 16.58 -8.48
CA LEU A 209 -1.79 17.15 -7.22
C LEU A 209 -2.55 18.48 -7.40
N ALA A 210 -2.24 19.25 -8.45
CA ALA A 210 -2.97 20.47 -8.78
C ALA A 210 -4.44 20.21 -9.14
N LYS A 211 -4.83 18.99 -9.51
CA LYS A 211 -6.22 18.58 -9.78
C LYS A 211 -7.03 18.39 -8.50
N LEU A 212 -6.37 18.15 -7.36
CA LEU A 212 -7.03 17.83 -6.09
C LEU A 212 -7.64 19.11 -5.48
N LYS A 213 -8.95 19.05 -5.17
CA LYS A 213 -9.69 20.17 -4.54
C LYS A 213 -9.33 20.34 -3.06
N HIS A 214 -9.00 19.23 -2.40
CA HIS A 214 -8.65 19.19 -0.98
C HIS A 214 -7.20 19.62 -0.76
N LYS A 215 -6.87 19.95 0.49
CA LYS A 215 -5.50 20.31 0.91
C LYS A 215 -5.05 19.38 2.06
N PRO A 216 -4.94 18.07 1.78
CA PRO A 216 -4.46 17.13 2.78
C PRO A 216 -3.01 17.39 3.14
N LYS A 217 -2.58 16.88 4.28
CA LYS A 217 -1.17 16.67 4.55
C LYS A 217 -0.66 15.56 3.65
N VAL A 218 0.37 15.87 2.84
CA VAL A 218 0.91 14.95 1.84
C VAL A 218 2.17 14.27 2.36
N TYR A 219 2.20 12.95 2.29
CA TYR A 219 3.38 12.15 2.58
C TYR A 219 3.88 11.46 1.31
N ILE A 220 5.15 11.71 0.97
CA ILE A 220 5.80 11.10 -0.18
C ILE A 220 6.42 9.76 0.23
N SER A 221 6.03 8.71 -0.47
CA SER A 221 6.50 7.33 -0.28
C SER A 221 7.19 6.78 -1.53
N HIS A 222 7.65 5.56 -1.47
CA HIS A 222 8.20 4.76 -2.57
C HIS A 222 9.42 5.40 -3.25
N LEU A 223 10.16 6.23 -2.52
CA LEU A 223 11.39 6.85 -3.03
C LEU A 223 12.44 5.78 -3.34
N LYS A 224 13.08 5.85 -4.49
CA LYS A 224 14.18 4.91 -4.85
C LYS A 224 15.40 5.13 -3.97
N PRO A 225 16.01 4.03 -3.45
CA PRO A 225 17.19 4.10 -2.60
C PRO A 225 18.33 4.93 -3.20
N GLY A 226 18.86 5.87 -2.41
CA GLY A 226 19.94 6.77 -2.81
C GLY A 226 19.52 8.01 -3.58
N SER A 227 18.24 8.14 -3.97
CA SER A 227 17.71 9.33 -4.67
C SER A 227 16.77 10.17 -3.81
N GLU A 228 16.51 9.76 -2.56
CA GLU A 228 15.48 10.34 -1.69
C GLU A 228 15.65 11.84 -1.49
N ALA A 229 16.88 12.30 -1.24
CA ALA A 229 17.15 13.72 -1.00
C ALA A 229 16.89 14.59 -2.25
N VAL A 230 17.27 14.09 -3.43
CA VAL A 230 17.05 14.77 -4.70
C VAL A 230 15.57 14.85 -5.02
N ILE A 231 14.85 13.72 -4.90
CA ILE A 231 13.43 13.64 -5.18
C ILE A 231 12.66 14.60 -4.25
N MET A 232 12.96 14.59 -2.95
CA MET A 232 12.28 15.47 -1.98
C MET A 232 12.55 16.95 -2.27
N ALA A 233 13.78 17.33 -2.61
CA ALA A 233 14.11 18.70 -2.97
C ALA A 233 13.38 19.16 -4.25
N GLU A 234 13.19 18.26 -5.23
CA GLU A 234 12.41 18.53 -6.43
C GLU A 234 10.90 18.58 -6.11
N CYS A 235 10.38 17.73 -5.19
CA CYS A 235 9.01 17.80 -4.71
C CYS A 235 8.69 19.14 -4.06
N GLU A 236 9.58 19.72 -3.24
CA GLU A 236 9.42 21.05 -2.64
C GLU A 236 9.26 22.14 -3.70
N GLN A 237 9.90 21.96 -4.86
CA GLN A 237 9.81 22.91 -5.98
C GLN A 237 8.56 22.71 -6.83
N ALA A 238 8.18 21.46 -7.09
CA ALA A 238 7.08 21.11 -7.99
C ALA A 238 5.71 21.16 -7.31
N ILE A 239 5.61 20.75 -6.05
CA ILE A 239 4.34 20.62 -5.31
C ILE A 239 4.07 21.94 -4.57
N LYS A 240 3.14 22.72 -5.06
CA LYS A 240 2.78 24.01 -4.48
C LYS A 240 1.43 23.94 -3.76
N GLY A 241 1.37 24.61 -2.59
CA GLY A 241 0.12 24.75 -1.82
C GLY A 241 -0.29 23.50 -1.05
N PHE A 242 0.65 22.57 -0.80
CA PHE A 242 0.48 21.43 0.07
C PHE A 242 1.58 21.37 1.14
N ASP A 243 1.25 20.88 2.34
CA ASP A 243 2.24 20.49 3.34
C ASP A 243 2.75 19.08 2.94
N CYS A 244 3.96 19.05 2.34
CA CYS A 244 4.54 17.86 1.74
C CYS A 244 5.73 17.37 2.58
N GLN A 245 5.69 16.14 3.05
CA GLN A 245 6.73 15.55 3.89
C GLN A 245 7.14 14.17 3.35
N LYS A 246 8.41 13.80 3.58
CA LYS A 246 8.87 12.44 3.35
C LYS A 246 8.23 11.51 4.37
N LEU A 247 7.61 10.41 3.92
CA LEU A 247 7.18 9.33 4.81
C LEU A 247 8.39 8.59 5.36
N GLN A 248 8.34 8.21 6.63
CA GLN A 248 9.46 7.56 7.33
C GLN A 248 9.00 6.24 7.96
N SER A 249 9.91 5.25 8.00
CA SER A 249 9.68 4.03 8.78
C SER A 249 9.42 4.36 10.25
N ASP A 250 8.59 3.56 10.89
CA ASP A 250 8.10 3.72 12.27
C ASP A 250 7.26 4.99 12.54
N GLN A 251 7.02 5.82 11.52
CA GLN A 251 6.10 6.95 11.66
C GLN A 251 4.69 6.45 11.96
N VAL A 252 4.02 7.13 12.91
CA VAL A 252 2.62 6.89 13.25
C VAL A 252 1.80 8.10 12.84
N ILE A 253 0.73 7.86 12.10
CA ILE A 253 -0.28 8.86 11.74
C ILE A 253 -1.57 8.46 12.44
N ASP A 254 -2.07 9.33 13.31
CA ASP A 254 -3.36 9.11 13.97
C ASP A 254 -4.47 9.82 13.20
N ILE A 255 -5.43 9.04 12.72
CA ILE A 255 -6.60 9.51 11.97
C ILE A 255 -7.79 9.49 12.94
N SER A 256 -7.69 10.31 13.98
CA SER A 256 -8.70 10.46 15.04
C SER A 256 -9.40 11.80 14.95
#